data_009439049df3fc9256dd57f06a484490
#
_entry.id   009439049df3fc9256dd57f06a484490
#
_cell.length_a   1.000
_cell.length_b   1.000
_cell.length_c   1.000
_cell.angle_alpha   90.00
_cell.angle_beta   90.00
_cell.angle_gamma   90.00
#
_symmetry.space_group_name_H-M   'P 1'
#
loop_
_entity.id
_entity.type
_entity.pdbx_description
1 polymer ?
#
loop_
_entity_poly.entity_id
_entity_poly.type
_entity_poly.pdbx_seq_one_letter_code
_entity_poly.pdbx_strand_id
1 'polypeptide(L)'
;MDRGVYDRMYEQEDTHWWFRARRDIIRRVLEQVAPHGPGTRLLEAGCGSGGNLAMLSGFGELDAFEFDADARRQASRRIGREVPFGALPDQLPFEAVRYGAIGLFDVLEHVEDDVGSLTSLGNRLAPGGRLVVTVPALPWMWSKHDERHHHFRRYTRRSLDAAARQAGLTVERCFYFNTLLLPVAMALRAGKTLLGRDSPDDTLPAPWLNRALYAVFALERRLVGRVDLPIGLSLCAVLAAPGP
;
A
#
# COMPACT_ATOMS: atom_id res chain seq x y z
N MET A 1 9.81 -5.07 -10.80
CA MET A 1 10.43 -5.62 -9.55
C MET A 1 11.23 -6.87 -9.89
N ASP A 2 12.40 -7.06 -9.30
CA ASP A 2 13.24 -8.24 -9.55
C ASP A 2 12.59 -9.51 -8.99
N ARG A 3 12.67 -10.64 -9.71
CA ARG A 3 12.03 -11.92 -9.31
C ARG A 3 12.33 -12.35 -7.87
N GLY A 4 13.60 -12.28 -7.46
CA GLY A 4 14.00 -12.64 -6.09
C GLY A 4 13.42 -11.77 -4.98
N VAL A 5 12.84 -10.61 -5.32
CA VAL A 5 12.13 -9.74 -4.36
C VAL A 5 10.73 -10.29 -4.08
N TYR A 6 9.99 -10.73 -5.11
CA TYR A 6 8.66 -11.33 -4.95
C TYR A 6 8.70 -12.58 -4.08
N ASP A 7 9.67 -13.48 -4.31
CA ASP A 7 9.78 -14.72 -3.53
C ASP A 7 10.04 -14.42 -2.05
N ARG A 8 10.98 -13.49 -1.75
CA ARG A 8 11.26 -13.06 -0.37
C ARG A 8 10.06 -12.38 0.28
N MET A 9 9.33 -11.53 -0.46
CA MET A 9 8.11 -10.90 0.06
C MET A 9 7.09 -11.96 0.44
N TYR A 10 6.80 -12.91 -0.43
CA TYR A 10 5.85 -13.99 -0.18
C TYR A 10 6.19 -14.80 1.07
N GLU A 11 7.48 -15.15 1.27
CA GLU A 11 7.94 -15.90 2.44
C GLU A 11 7.84 -15.10 3.74
N GLN A 12 7.93 -13.77 3.67
CA GLN A 12 8.09 -12.90 4.83
C GLN A 12 6.86 -12.08 5.19
N GLU A 13 5.89 -11.92 4.29
CA GLU A 13 4.71 -11.06 4.49
C GLU A 13 3.94 -11.35 5.78
N ASP A 14 3.91 -12.60 6.22
CA ASP A 14 3.18 -12.99 7.42
C ASP A 14 3.99 -12.85 8.71
N THR A 15 5.31 -12.76 8.60
CA THR A 15 6.22 -12.79 9.75
C THR A 15 7.00 -11.50 9.95
N HIS A 16 7.35 -10.80 8.88
CA HIS A 16 8.18 -9.60 8.94
C HIS A 16 7.42 -8.43 9.58
N TRP A 17 8.05 -7.74 10.51
CA TRP A 17 7.50 -6.65 11.30
C TRP A 17 6.82 -5.56 10.47
N TRP A 18 7.42 -5.19 9.33
CA TRP A 18 6.92 -4.10 8.49
C TRP A 18 5.58 -4.44 7.85
N PHE A 19 5.46 -5.59 7.19
CA PHE A 19 4.21 -6.02 6.56
C PHE A 19 3.08 -6.17 7.56
N ARG A 20 3.37 -6.74 8.74
CA ARG A 20 2.38 -6.94 9.79
C ARG A 20 1.86 -5.62 10.35
N ALA A 21 2.76 -4.71 10.75
CA ALA A 21 2.37 -3.42 11.32
C ALA A 21 1.67 -2.53 10.29
N ARG A 22 2.14 -2.53 9.03
CA ARG A 22 1.48 -1.84 7.92
C ARG A 22 0.05 -2.36 7.70
N ARG A 23 -0.16 -3.68 7.71
CA ARG A 23 -1.50 -4.28 7.65
C ARG A 23 -2.41 -3.82 8.78
N ASP A 24 -1.91 -3.73 10.00
CA ASP A 24 -2.68 -3.21 11.14
C ASP A 24 -3.10 -1.75 10.95
N ILE A 25 -2.22 -0.93 10.37
CA ILE A 25 -2.51 0.47 10.06
C ILE A 25 -3.56 0.56 8.95
N ILE A 26 -3.40 -0.18 7.85
CA ILE A 26 -4.36 -0.24 6.74
C ILE A 26 -5.73 -0.70 7.24
N ARG A 27 -5.77 -1.77 8.05
CA ARG A 27 -7.00 -2.24 8.69
C ARG A 27 -7.67 -1.12 9.46
N ARG A 28 -6.92 -0.38 10.26
CA ARG A 28 -7.45 0.72 11.06
C ARG A 28 -8.00 1.86 10.21
N VAL A 29 -7.40 2.14 9.05
CA VAL A 29 -7.95 3.11 8.08
C VAL A 29 -9.27 2.59 7.51
N LEU A 30 -9.30 1.35 7.04
CA LEU A 30 -10.50 0.74 6.46
C LEU A 30 -11.67 0.67 7.45
N GLU A 31 -11.42 0.35 8.72
CA GLU A 31 -12.43 0.40 9.79
C GLU A 31 -13.09 1.77 9.93
N GLN A 32 -12.44 2.84 9.51
CA GLN A 32 -12.96 4.21 9.60
C GLN A 32 -13.70 4.66 8.33
N VAL A 33 -13.33 4.09 7.17
CA VAL A 33 -13.77 4.64 5.88
C VAL A 33 -14.49 3.64 4.97
N ALA A 34 -14.29 2.34 5.16
CA ALA A 34 -15.01 1.34 4.38
C ALA A 34 -16.48 1.31 4.81
N PRO A 35 -17.41 1.26 3.87
CA PRO A 35 -18.80 1.03 4.20
C PRO A 35 -18.94 -0.30 4.95
N HIS A 36 -19.76 -0.31 6.00
CA HIS A 36 -20.08 -1.52 6.75
C HIS A 36 -21.46 -2.02 6.34
N GLY A 37 -21.57 -3.33 6.07
CA GLY A 37 -22.87 -3.95 5.83
C GLY A 37 -22.85 -5.09 4.81
N PRO A 38 -23.95 -5.86 4.74
CA PRO A 38 -24.10 -6.90 3.73
C PRO A 38 -23.98 -6.33 2.31
N GLY A 39 -23.23 -7.02 1.45
CA GLY A 39 -23.04 -6.59 0.06
C GLY A 39 -21.95 -5.54 -0.18
N THR A 40 -21.20 -5.13 0.85
CA THR A 40 -20.01 -4.30 0.63
C THR A 40 -18.99 -5.06 -0.21
N ARG A 41 -18.62 -4.49 -1.35
CA ARG A 41 -17.57 -5.02 -2.23
C ARG A 41 -16.30 -4.21 -2.09
N LEU A 42 -15.17 -4.93 -1.99
CA LEU A 42 -13.83 -4.36 -1.94
C LEU A 42 -13.02 -4.80 -3.15
N LEU A 43 -12.06 -3.97 -3.54
CA LEU A 43 -11.05 -4.31 -4.54
C LEU A 43 -9.67 -4.05 -3.94
N GLU A 44 -8.75 -5.00 -4.10
CA GLU A 44 -7.31 -4.70 -3.98
C GLU A 44 -6.70 -4.64 -5.38
N ALA A 45 -6.25 -3.46 -5.78
CA ALA A 45 -5.61 -3.21 -7.05
C ALA A 45 -4.09 -3.43 -6.93
N GLY A 46 -3.55 -4.41 -7.67
CA GLY A 46 -2.15 -4.79 -7.53
C GLY A 46 -1.88 -5.50 -6.19
N CYS A 47 -2.52 -6.66 -5.98
CA CYS A 47 -2.47 -7.34 -4.69
C CYS A 47 -1.14 -8.05 -4.38
N GLY A 48 -0.18 -8.02 -5.31
CA GLY A 48 1.09 -8.73 -5.16
C GLY A 48 0.87 -10.23 -4.90
N SER A 49 1.62 -10.78 -3.96
CA SER A 49 1.48 -12.16 -3.48
C SER A 49 0.27 -12.42 -2.57
N GLY A 50 -0.57 -11.42 -2.35
CA GLY A 50 -1.84 -11.55 -1.62
C GLY A 50 -1.75 -11.39 -0.11
N GLY A 51 -0.69 -10.74 0.40
CA GLY A 51 -0.46 -10.59 1.83
C GLY A 51 -1.55 -9.84 2.60
N ASN A 52 -2.35 -8.99 1.93
CA ASN A 52 -3.46 -8.27 2.57
C ASN A 52 -4.82 -8.96 2.39
N LEU A 53 -4.96 -9.90 1.45
CA LEU A 53 -6.26 -10.44 1.02
C LEU A 53 -7.07 -11.04 2.17
N ALA A 54 -6.43 -11.81 3.06
CA ALA A 54 -7.09 -12.38 4.24
C ALA A 54 -7.63 -11.30 5.19
N MET A 55 -6.93 -10.18 5.33
CA MET A 55 -7.39 -9.06 6.16
C MET A 55 -8.55 -8.33 5.48
N LEU A 56 -8.47 -8.11 4.17
CA LEU A 56 -9.48 -7.39 3.39
C LEU A 56 -10.79 -8.16 3.29
N SER A 57 -10.74 -9.48 3.15
CA SER A 57 -11.94 -10.33 3.11
C SER A 57 -12.80 -10.25 4.38
N GLY A 58 -12.23 -9.76 5.48
CA GLY A 58 -12.99 -9.48 6.72
C GLY A 58 -13.92 -8.27 6.63
N PHE A 59 -13.81 -7.44 5.58
CA PHE A 59 -14.65 -6.24 5.40
C PHE A 59 -15.83 -6.46 4.43
N GLY A 60 -15.82 -7.52 3.62
CA GLY A 60 -16.87 -7.81 2.66
C GLY A 60 -16.43 -8.73 1.53
N GLU A 61 -17.19 -8.73 0.42
CA GLU A 61 -16.81 -9.45 -0.79
C GLU A 61 -15.59 -8.79 -1.41
N LEU A 62 -14.51 -9.57 -1.58
CA LEU A 62 -13.23 -9.06 -2.04
C LEU A 62 -12.94 -9.52 -3.46
N ASP A 63 -12.69 -8.58 -4.35
CA ASP A 63 -12.03 -8.79 -5.64
C ASP A 63 -10.57 -8.33 -5.53
N ALA A 64 -9.70 -8.92 -6.34
CA ALA A 64 -8.30 -8.53 -6.43
C ALA A 64 -7.77 -8.79 -7.84
N PHE A 65 -6.80 -8.01 -8.28
CA PHE A 65 -6.06 -8.29 -9.51
C PHE A 65 -4.57 -8.00 -9.32
N GLU A 66 -3.74 -8.59 -10.19
CA GLU A 66 -2.31 -8.40 -10.16
C GLU A 66 -1.72 -8.49 -11.56
N PHE A 67 -0.70 -7.69 -11.84
CA PHE A 67 0.02 -7.66 -13.12
C PHE A 67 0.99 -8.85 -13.26
N ASP A 68 1.80 -9.11 -12.23
CA ASP A 68 2.82 -10.13 -12.27
C ASP A 68 2.24 -11.55 -12.17
N ALA A 69 2.66 -12.43 -13.08
CA ALA A 69 2.10 -13.77 -13.17
C ALA A 69 2.47 -14.68 -11.98
N ASP A 70 3.67 -14.49 -11.41
CA ASP A 70 4.13 -15.30 -10.27
C ASP A 70 3.42 -14.86 -8.99
N ALA A 71 3.33 -13.55 -8.76
CA ALA A 71 2.57 -12.97 -7.66
C ALA A 71 1.09 -13.38 -7.72
N ARG A 72 0.47 -13.34 -8.90
CA ARG A 72 -0.92 -13.83 -9.09
C ARG A 72 -1.10 -15.29 -8.67
N ARG A 73 -0.16 -16.17 -9.06
CA ARG A 73 -0.23 -17.57 -8.66
C ARG A 73 -0.16 -17.75 -7.15
N GLN A 74 0.70 -16.97 -6.49
CA GLN A 74 0.83 -16.99 -5.03
C GLN A 74 -0.44 -16.45 -4.36
N ALA A 75 -0.96 -15.30 -4.81
CA ALA A 75 -2.22 -14.72 -4.33
C ALA A 75 -3.40 -15.68 -4.51
N SER A 76 -3.50 -16.31 -5.69
CA SER A 76 -4.57 -17.30 -5.98
C SER A 76 -4.54 -18.48 -5.01
N ARG A 77 -3.35 -18.99 -4.68
CA ARG A 77 -3.19 -20.05 -3.68
C ARG A 77 -3.64 -19.61 -2.29
N ARG A 78 -3.36 -18.36 -1.89
CA ARG A 78 -3.74 -17.81 -0.57
C ARG A 78 -5.25 -17.71 -0.38
N ILE A 79 -5.98 -17.32 -1.42
CA ILE A 79 -7.44 -17.12 -1.33
C ILE A 79 -8.26 -18.30 -1.87
N GLY A 80 -7.61 -19.34 -2.41
CA GLY A 80 -8.28 -20.54 -2.92
C GLY A 80 -9.10 -20.32 -4.20
N ARG A 81 -8.86 -19.22 -4.92
CA ARG A 81 -9.50 -18.91 -6.21
C ARG A 81 -8.55 -18.13 -7.12
N GLU A 82 -8.84 -18.09 -8.41
CA GLU A 82 -8.01 -17.36 -9.37
C GLU A 82 -8.06 -15.85 -9.13
N VAL A 83 -6.87 -15.23 -9.08
CA VAL A 83 -6.69 -13.79 -9.15
C VAL A 83 -6.42 -13.45 -10.62
N PRO A 84 -7.29 -12.65 -11.27
CA PRO A 84 -7.14 -12.32 -12.67
C PRO A 84 -5.95 -11.37 -12.91
N PHE A 85 -5.51 -11.35 -14.17
CA PHE A 85 -4.61 -10.33 -14.65
C PHE A 85 -5.31 -8.97 -14.66
N GLY A 86 -4.57 -7.94 -14.26
CA GLY A 86 -4.95 -6.55 -14.43
C GLY A 86 -3.72 -5.65 -14.44
N ALA A 87 -3.80 -4.56 -15.19
CA ALA A 87 -2.74 -3.55 -15.29
C ALA A 87 -3.33 -2.15 -15.26
N LEU A 88 -2.81 -1.31 -14.40
CA LEU A 88 -3.13 0.10 -14.34
C LEU A 88 -2.39 0.86 -15.46
N PRO A 89 -3.00 1.90 -16.06
CA PRO A 89 -4.36 2.37 -15.80
C PRO A 89 -5.46 1.64 -16.60
N ASP A 90 -5.15 0.91 -17.70
CA ASP A 90 -6.10 0.66 -18.80
C ASP A 90 -6.70 -0.76 -18.80
N GLN A 91 -6.08 -1.72 -18.13
CA GLN A 91 -6.48 -3.13 -18.18
C GLN A 91 -7.04 -3.59 -16.84
N LEU A 92 -8.17 -3.01 -16.44
CA LEU A 92 -8.82 -3.37 -15.18
C LEU A 92 -9.84 -4.49 -15.40
N PRO A 93 -9.75 -5.61 -14.68
CA PRO A 93 -10.82 -6.61 -14.66
C PRO A 93 -12.08 -6.08 -13.96
N PHE A 94 -13.17 -6.85 -14.01
CA PHE A 94 -14.43 -6.54 -13.31
C PHE A 94 -15.12 -5.25 -13.77
N GLU A 95 -15.25 -5.03 -15.09
CA GLU A 95 -15.70 -3.75 -15.69
C GLU A 95 -17.01 -3.19 -15.16
N ALA A 96 -18.00 -4.05 -14.85
CA ALA A 96 -19.33 -3.63 -14.40
C ALA A 96 -19.42 -3.43 -12.88
N VAL A 97 -18.36 -3.74 -12.13
CA VAL A 97 -18.40 -3.72 -10.66
C VAL A 97 -18.07 -2.34 -10.11
N ARG A 98 -18.79 -1.94 -9.07
CA ARG A 98 -18.51 -0.75 -8.26
C ARG A 98 -18.20 -1.17 -6.83
N TYR A 99 -17.24 -0.49 -6.22
CA TYR A 99 -16.67 -0.86 -4.94
C TYR A 99 -16.92 0.17 -3.86
N GLY A 100 -17.32 -0.29 -2.69
CA GLY A 100 -17.42 0.54 -1.49
C GLY A 100 -16.04 0.94 -0.95
N ALA A 101 -15.03 0.09 -1.15
CA ALA A 101 -13.65 0.45 -0.85
C ALA A 101 -12.71 -0.17 -1.89
N ILE A 102 -11.71 0.62 -2.29
CA ILE A 102 -10.61 0.15 -3.14
C ILE A 102 -9.30 0.40 -2.39
N GLY A 103 -8.45 -0.62 -2.30
CA GLY A 103 -7.09 -0.52 -1.80
C GLY A 103 -6.08 -0.47 -2.93
N LEU A 104 -5.15 0.48 -2.87
CA LEU A 104 -3.98 0.60 -3.75
C LEU A 104 -2.76 0.76 -2.85
N PHE A 105 -2.12 -0.36 -2.49
CA PHE A 105 -1.14 -0.39 -1.40
C PHE A 105 0.28 -0.63 -1.89
N ASP A 106 1.07 0.45 -1.99
CA ASP A 106 2.45 0.48 -2.51
C ASP A 106 2.52 -0.11 -3.94
N VAL A 107 1.65 0.43 -4.81
CA VAL A 107 1.55 0.10 -6.23
C VAL A 107 1.74 1.34 -7.10
N LEU A 108 1.21 2.50 -6.66
CA LEU A 108 1.16 3.72 -7.48
C LEU A 108 2.55 4.22 -7.89
N GLU A 109 3.55 4.02 -7.06
CA GLU A 109 4.96 4.33 -7.35
C GLU A 109 5.58 3.47 -8.46
N HIS A 110 4.96 2.33 -8.77
CA HIS A 110 5.39 1.42 -9.84
C HIS A 110 4.70 1.70 -11.18
N VAL A 111 3.77 2.64 -11.22
CA VAL A 111 3.03 2.98 -12.44
C VAL A 111 3.46 4.35 -12.95
N GLU A 112 3.81 4.44 -14.24
CA GLU A 112 4.27 5.68 -14.83
C GLU A 112 3.13 6.72 -14.88
N ASP A 113 1.93 6.33 -15.31
CA ASP A 113 0.72 7.15 -15.31
C ASP A 113 -0.08 6.99 -14.01
N ASP A 114 0.36 7.69 -12.97
CA ASP A 114 -0.30 7.68 -11.67
C ASP A 114 -1.68 8.38 -11.70
N VAL A 115 -1.82 9.45 -12.44
CA VAL A 115 -3.08 10.20 -12.59
C VAL A 115 -4.12 9.34 -13.31
N GLY A 116 -3.76 8.71 -14.43
CA GLY A 116 -4.64 7.78 -15.16
C GLY A 116 -5.07 6.61 -14.28
N SER A 117 -4.15 6.06 -13.49
CA SER A 117 -4.43 4.97 -12.55
C SER A 117 -5.44 5.37 -11.47
N LEU A 118 -5.25 6.53 -10.85
CA LEU A 118 -6.20 7.07 -9.87
C LEU A 118 -7.56 7.36 -10.50
N THR A 119 -7.60 7.90 -11.73
CA THR A 119 -8.83 8.13 -12.48
C THR A 119 -9.58 6.83 -12.75
N SER A 120 -8.89 5.81 -13.26
CA SER A 120 -9.47 4.51 -13.57
C SER A 120 -10.07 3.84 -12.34
N LEU A 121 -9.36 3.87 -11.20
CA LEU A 121 -9.85 3.34 -9.94
C LEU A 121 -10.98 4.20 -9.33
N GLY A 122 -10.89 5.52 -9.44
CA GLY A 122 -11.92 6.45 -9.00
C GLY A 122 -13.26 6.18 -9.70
N ASN A 123 -13.24 5.90 -11.00
CA ASN A 123 -14.40 5.52 -11.79
C ASN A 123 -15.03 4.18 -11.37
N ARG A 124 -14.36 3.38 -10.55
CA ARG A 124 -14.86 2.12 -10.00
C ARG A 124 -15.46 2.25 -8.59
N LEU A 125 -15.41 3.45 -8.00
CA LEU A 125 -16.03 3.66 -6.70
C LEU A 125 -17.57 3.64 -6.82
N ALA A 126 -18.20 2.98 -5.89
CA ALA A 126 -19.63 3.11 -5.66
C ALA A 126 -19.95 4.50 -5.06
N PRO A 127 -21.19 5.00 -5.13
CA PRO A 127 -21.59 6.19 -4.39
C PRO A 127 -21.20 6.07 -2.90
N GLY A 128 -20.45 7.04 -2.40
CA GLY A 128 -19.92 7.01 -1.04
C GLY A 128 -18.71 6.10 -0.81
N GLY A 129 -18.21 5.42 -1.85
CA GLY A 129 -17.01 4.58 -1.76
C GLY A 129 -15.72 5.38 -1.59
N ARG A 130 -14.68 4.70 -1.11
CA ARG A 130 -13.35 5.29 -0.85
C ARG A 130 -12.23 4.50 -1.52
N LEU A 131 -11.26 5.25 -2.05
CA LEU A 131 -9.99 4.70 -2.51
C LEU A 131 -8.93 5.00 -1.44
N VAL A 132 -8.35 3.96 -0.88
CA VAL A 132 -7.28 4.05 0.11
C VAL A 132 -5.95 3.74 -0.57
N VAL A 133 -5.06 4.72 -0.61
CA VAL A 133 -3.75 4.63 -1.28
C VAL A 133 -2.65 4.69 -0.25
N THR A 134 -1.68 3.77 -0.32
CA THR A 134 -0.40 3.92 0.38
C THR A 134 0.76 3.99 -0.61
N VAL A 135 1.74 4.86 -0.32
CA VAL A 135 2.92 5.07 -1.16
C VAL A 135 4.15 5.39 -0.31
N PRO A 136 5.37 5.12 -0.80
CA PRO A 136 6.58 5.56 -0.16
C PRO A 136 6.67 7.09 -0.18
N ALA A 137 7.00 7.65 0.99
CA ALA A 137 7.15 9.08 1.18
C ALA A 137 8.61 9.53 1.04
N LEU A 138 8.82 10.86 1.13
CA LEU A 138 10.12 11.51 1.22
C LEU A 138 11.00 11.26 -0.02
N PRO A 139 10.81 12.01 -1.13
CA PRO A 139 11.60 11.87 -2.36
C PRO A 139 13.11 11.92 -2.14
N TRP A 140 13.59 12.72 -1.15
CA TRP A 140 14.99 12.82 -0.78
C TRP A 140 15.55 11.52 -0.13
N MET A 141 14.70 10.58 0.24
CA MET A 141 15.08 9.24 0.72
C MET A 141 15.18 8.21 -0.42
N TRP A 142 15.21 8.63 -1.68
CA TRP A 142 15.47 7.73 -2.80
C TRP A 142 16.76 6.93 -2.62
N SER A 143 16.73 5.66 -2.99
CA SER A 143 17.87 4.76 -2.79
C SER A 143 17.86 3.59 -3.76
N LYS A 144 18.91 2.77 -3.72
CA LYS A 144 18.99 1.51 -4.47
C LYS A 144 17.84 0.53 -4.17
N HIS A 145 17.17 0.67 -3.04
CA HIS A 145 15.92 -0.08 -2.76
C HIS A 145 14.85 0.29 -3.78
N ASP A 146 14.62 1.59 -4.01
CA ASP A 146 13.63 2.08 -4.98
C ASP A 146 13.97 1.63 -6.40
N GLU A 147 15.25 1.66 -6.77
CA GLU A 147 15.73 1.22 -8.09
C GLU A 147 15.48 -0.29 -8.30
N ARG A 148 15.79 -1.13 -7.31
CA ARG A 148 15.55 -2.59 -7.35
C ARG A 148 14.06 -2.95 -7.41
N HIS A 149 13.23 -2.11 -6.79
CA HIS A 149 11.77 -2.25 -6.85
C HIS A 149 11.17 -1.63 -8.10
N HIS A 150 11.98 -1.01 -8.97
CA HIS A 150 11.54 -0.32 -10.19
C HIS A 150 10.50 0.76 -9.90
N HIS A 151 10.72 1.54 -8.82
CA HIS A 151 9.88 2.71 -8.53
C HIS A 151 10.13 3.79 -9.58
N PHE A 152 9.09 4.48 -9.99
CA PHE A 152 9.21 5.71 -10.78
C PHE A 152 9.41 6.92 -9.87
N ARG A 153 8.84 6.89 -8.65
CA ARG A 153 8.81 8.04 -7.74
C ARG A 153 8.55 7.67 -6.29
N ARG A 154 8.84 8.63 -5.42
CA ARG A 154 8.33 8.72 -4.06
C ARG A 154 7.49 9.98 -3.94
N TYR A 155 6.57 10.02 -2.98
CA TYR A 155 5.61 11.09 -2.86
C TYR A 155 5.89 12.01 -1.69
N THR A 156 5.45 13.27 -1.84
CA THR A 156 5.15 14.19 -0.75
C THR A 156 3.62 14.25 -0.59
N ARG A 157 3.13 14.73 0.55
CA ARG A 157 1.70 15.00 0.72
C ARG A 157 1.16 15.87 -0.43
N ARG A 158 1.94 16.91 -0.81
CA ARG A 158 1.56 17.84 -1.90
C ARG A 158 1.49 17.16 -3.27
N SER A 159 2.46 16.31 -3.62
CA SER A 159 2.47 15.66 -4.93
C SER A 159 1.38 14.61 -5.04
N LEU A 160 1.08 13.86 -3.97
CA LEU A 160 -0.02 12.89 -3.94
C LEU A 160 -1.39 13.60 -4.01
N ASP A 161 -1.57 14.69 -3.28
CA ASP A 161 -2.79 15.52 -3.36
C ASP A 161 -2.98 16.09 -4.76
N ALA A 162 -1.92 16.57 -5.40
CA ALA A 162 -1.98 17.07 -6.77
C ALA A 162 -2.39 16.00 -7.78
N ALA A 163 -1.79 14.79 -7.71
CA ALA A 163 -2.16 13.67 -8.58
C ALA A 163 -3.62 13.25 -8.37
N ALA A 164 -4.08 13.16 -7.13
CA ALA A 164 -5.46 12.82 -6.81
C ALA A 164 -6.46 13.86 -7.37
N ARG A 165 -6.18 15.15 -7.22
CA ARG A 165 -7.01 16.22 -7.77
C ARG A 165 -7.02 16.24 -9.30
N GLN A 166 -5.88 16.00 -9.94
CA GLN A 166 -5.82 15.87 -11.41
C GLN A 166 -6.63 14.67 -11.91
N ALA A 167 -6.69 13.59 -11.12
CA ALA A 167 -7.55 12.43 -11.38
C ALA A 167 -9.05 12.70 -11.09
N GLY A 168 -9.43 13.91 -10.72
CA GLY A 168 -10.81 14.28 -10.38
C GLY A 168 -11.29 13.76 -9.03
N LEU A 169 -10.37 13.36 -8.14
CA LEU A 169 -10.70 12.83 -6.82
C LEU A 169 -10.57 13.90 -5.73
N THR A 170 -11.40 13.78 -4.71
CA THR A 170 -11.33 14.61 -3.50
C THR A 170 -10.46 13.90 -2.47
N VAL A 171 -9.45 14.59 -1.93
CA VAL A 171 -8.62 14.09 -0.83
C VAL A 171 -9.30 14.39 0.49
N GLU A 172 -9.91 13.39 1.12
CA GLU A 172 -10.52 13.53 2.43
C GLU A 172 -9.50 13.54 3.55
N ARG A 173 -8.46 12.71 3.39
CA ARG A 173 -7.33 12.64 4.34
C ARG A 173 -6.06 12.26 3.60
N CYS A 174 -4.95 12.87 4.05
CA CYS A 174 -3.60 12.45 3.63
C CYS A 174 -2.66 12.64 4.82
N PHE A 175 -2.07 11.55 5.30
CA PHE A 175 -1.24 11.56 6.50
C PHE A 175 -0.01 10.67 6.35
N TYR A 176 1.04 11.00 7.11
CA TYR A 176 2.23 10.18 7.21
C TYR A 176 2.04 9.06 8.21
N PHE A 177 2.70 7.94 7.95
CA PHE A 177 2.88 6.85 8.90
C PHE A 177 4.29 6.24 8.74
N ASN A 178 4.66 5.30 9.58
CA ASN A 178 6.02 4.83 9.75
C ASN A 178 6.95 5.99 10.17
N THR A 179 6.48 6.79 11.12
CA THR A 179 7.14 7.98 11.66
C THR A 179 8.05 7.62 12.82
N LEU A 180 7.59 6.75 13.73
CA LEU A 180 8.33 6.38 14.93
C LEU A 180 9.65 5.67 14.61
N LEU A 181 9.71 4.95 13.51
CA LEU A 181 10.93 4.28 13.04
C LEU A 181 11.76 5.12 12.08
N LEU A 182 11.31 6.32 11.68
CA LEU A 182 12.05 7.20 10.79
C LEU A 182 13.47 7.51 11.30
N PRO A 183 13.71 7.86 12.57
CA PRO A 183 15.07 8.12 13.06
C PRO A 183 15.99 6.90 12.94
N VAL A 184 15.46 5.71 13.20
CA VAL A 184 16.19 4.45 13.06
C VAL A 184 16.54 4.18 11.60
N ALA A 185 15.58 4.34 10.69
CA ALA A 185 15.81 4.17 9.25
C ALA A 185 16.86 5.17 8.72
N MET A 186 16.80 6.43 9.17
CA MET A 186 17.79 7.45 8.80
C MET A 186 19.19 7.09 9.31
N ALA A 187 19.33 6.68 10.58
CA ALA A 187 20.60 6.28 11.16
C ALA A 187 21.21 5.05 10.43
N LEU A 188 20.39 4.03 10.14
CA LEU A 188 20.83 2.85 9.38
C LEU A 188 21.29 3.24 7.98
N ARG A 189 20.58 4.13 7.30
CA ARG A 189 20.91 4.59 5.95
C ARG A 189 22.22 5.39 5.95
N ALA A 190 22.37 6.32 6.87
CA ALA A 190 23.62 7.08 7.03
C ALA A 190 24.81 6.15 7.31
N GLY A 191 24.63 5.17 8.19
CA GLY A 191 25.65 4.17 8.49
C GLY A 191 26.05 3.30 7.27
N LYS A 192 25.08 2.88 6.46
CA LYS A 192 25.34 2.12 5.21
C LYS A 192 26.13 2.97 4.19
N THR A 193 25.72 4.22 4.02
CA THR A 193 26.41 5.15 3.11
C THR A 193 27.86 5.38 3.56
N LEU A 194 28.10 5.59 4.86
CA LEU A 194 29.45 5.81 5.40
C LEU A 194 30.33 4.57 5.30
N LEU A 195 29.77 3.37 5.44
CA LEU A 195 30.50 2.12 5.43
C LEU A 195 30.60 1.46 4.03
N GLY A 196 30.01 2.08 2.99
CA GLY A 196 29.97 1.54 1.63
C GLY A 196 29.27 0.16 1.54
N ARG A 197 28.40 -0.18 2.48
CA ARG A 197 27.72 -1.48 2.56
C ARG A 197 26.37 -1.44 1.86
N ASP A 198 26.22 -2.26 0.82
CA ASP A 198 24.96 -2.50 0.10
C ASP A 198 24.31 -3.79 0.61
N SER A 199 23.79 -3.81 1.83
CA SER A 199 22.96 -4.94 2.27
C SER A 199 21.49 -4.69 1.94
N PRO A 200 20.73 -5.71 1.48
CA PRO A 200 19.29 -5.60 1.29
C PRO A 200 18.60 -5.19 2.59
N ASP A 201 17.61 -4.29 2.51
CA ASP A 201 16.83 -3.85 3.67
C ASP A 201 15.71 -4.83 4.03
N ASP A 202 15.52 -5.88 3.23
CA ASP A 202 14.39 -6.81 3.22
C ASP A 202 14.71 -8.14 3.94
N THR A 203 15.77 -8.20 4.74
CA THR A 203 16.07 -9.41 5.49
C THR A 203 15.31 -9.44 6.82
N LEU A 204 14.74 -10.62 7.14
CA LEU A 204 14.05 -10.82 8.42
C LEU A 204 15.03 -10.62 9.59
N PRO A 205 14.79 -9.65 10.48
CA PRO A 205 15.66 -9.43 11.65
C PRO A 205 15.58 -10.60 12.64
N ALA A 206 16.52 -10.64 13.59
CA ALA A 206 16.44 -11.56 14.72
C ALA A 206 15.04 -11.48 15.39
N PRO A 207 14.47 -12.59 15.88
CA PRO A 207 13.08 -12.65 16.37
C PRO A 207 12.71 -11.60 17.41
N TRP A 208 13.62 -11.28 18.32
CA TRP A 208 13.40 -10.25 19.34
C TRP A 208 13.32 -8.84 18.74
N LEU A 209 14.20 -8.54 17.75
CA LEU A 209 14.23 -7.25 17.06
C LEU A 209 13.00 -7.10 16.16
N ASN A 210 12.62 -8.16 15.45
CA ASN A 210 11.41 -8.20 14.64
C ASN A 210 10.16 -7.87 15.47
N ARG A 211 10.06 -8.43 16.68
CA ARG A 211 8.96 -8.13 17.63
C ARG A 211 9.01 -6.69 18.12
N ALA A 212 10.19 -6.18 18.47
CA ALA A 212 10.35 -4.82 18.95
C ALA A 212 9.98 -3.79 17.87
N LEU A 213 10.47 -3.96 16.64
CA LEU A 213 10.15 -3.11 15.50
C LEU A 213 8.64 -3.14 15.18
N TYR A 214 8.02 -4.33 15.20
CA TYR A 214 6.59 -4.48 15.06
C TYR A 214 5.84 -3.70 16.13
N ALA A 215 6.20 -3.87 17.40
CA ALA A 215 5.52 -3.21 18.51
C ALA A 215 5.56 -1.68 18.39
N VAL A 216 6.74 -1.13 18.05
CA VAL A 216 6.90 0.32 17.85
C VAL A 216 6.07 0.81 16.68
N PHE A 217 6.17 0.16 15.53
CA PHE A 217 5.45 0.60 14.34
C PHE A 217 3.93 0.43 14.49
N ALA A 218 3.47 -0.68 15.06
CA ALA A 218 2.06 -0.94 15.28
C ALA A 218 1.39 0.02 16.28
N LEU A 219 2.15 0.75 17.12
CA LEU A 219 1.58 1.82 17.95
C LEU A 219 0.92 2.91 17.12
N GLU A 220 1.43 3.18 15.92
CA GLU A 220 0.90 4.23 15.05
C GLU A 220 -0.56 3.99 14.64
N ARG A 221 -1.04 2.74 14.63
CA ARG A 221 -2.46 2.43 14.41
C ARG A 221 -3.41 3.15 15.38
N ARG A 222 -2.93 3.48 16.60
CA ARG A 222 -3.70 4.22 17.61
C ARG A 222 -3.79 5.71 17.31
N LEU A 223 -2.87 6.21 16.48
CA LEU A 223 -2.80 7.61 16.08
C LEU A 223 -3.62 7.87 14.81
N VAL A 224 -3.87 6.82 14.00
CA VAL A 224 -4.67 6.93 12.77
C VAL A 224 -6.05 7.52 13.08
N GLY A 225 -6.35 8.65 12.45
CA GLY A 225 -7.60 9.37 12.64
C GLY A 225 -7.65 10.28 13.86
N ARG A 226 -6.59 10.35 14.66
CA ARG A 226 -6.50 11.18 15.87
C ARG A 226 -5.42 12.24 15.79
N VAL A 227 -4.29 11.91 15.17
CA VAL A 227 -3.12 12.78 15.07
C VAL A 227 -2.55 12.70 13.66
N ASP A 228 -2.33 13.86 13.06
CA ASP A 228 -1.60 13.98 11.80
C ASP A 228 -0.10 14.16 12.10
N LEU A 229 0.64 13.08 11.89
CA LEU A 229 2.09 13.11 12.03
C LEU A 229 2.71 13.96 10.92
N PRO A 230 3.70 14.82 11.22
CA PRO A 230 4.23 15.80 10.27
C PRO A 230 5.14 15.19 9.19
N ILE A 231 5.70 14.01 9.46
CA ILE A 231 6.67 13.31 8.60
C ILE A 231 6.61 11.81 8.87
N GLY A 232 6.92 10.99 7.86
CA GLY A 232 7.01 9.53 7.97
C GLY A 232 7.55 8.92 6.69
N LEU A 233 7.95 7.66 6.74
CA LEU A 233 8.51 6.94 5.59
C LEU A 233 7.46 6.60 4.53
N SER A 234 6.20 6.60 4.90
CA SER A 234 5.07 6.29 4.03
C SER A 234 3.96 7.32 4.15
N LEU A 235 3.17 7.48 3.10
CA LEU A 235 1.94 8.25 3.07
C LEU A 235 0.75 7.33 2.89
N CYS A 236 -0.36 7.68 3.55
CA CYS A 236 -1.67 7.11 3.30
C CYS A 236 -2.64 8.23 2.90
N ALA A 237 -3.35 8.06 1.80
CA ALA A 237 -4.42 8.95 1.37
C ALA A 237 -5.75 8.20 1.33
N VAL A 238 -6.82 8.87 1.77
CA VAL A 238 -8.21 8.46 1.62
C VAL A 238 -8.84 9.42 0.61
N LEU A 239 -9.23 8.86 -0.51
CA LEU A 239 -9.76 9.59 -1.66
C LEU A 239 -11.22 9.21 -1.90
N ALA A 240 -12.01 10.17 -2.34
CA ALA A 240 -13.43 9.98 -2.72
C ALA A 240 -13.67 10.45 -4.15
N ALA A 241 -14.64 9.86 -4.82
CA ALA A 241 -15.19 10.47 -6.03
C ALA A 241 -15.77 11.86 -5.69
N PRO A 242 -15.73 12.83 -6.61
CA PRO A 242 -16.39 14.11 -6.37
C PRO A 242 -17.86 13.87 -6.05
N GLY A 243 -18.37 14.62 -5.10
CA GLY A 243 -19.82 14.62 -4.81
C GLY A 243 -20.62 15.02 -6.04
N PRO A 244 -21.88 14.58 -6.14
CA PRO A 244 -22.78 14.98 -7.22
C PRO A 244 -23.03 16.49 -7.24
#